data_dcea1052784c2037412c6b4ecb09929f
#
_entry.id   dcea1052784c2037412c6b4ecb09929f
#
_cell.length_a   1.000
_cell.length_b   1.000
_cell.length_c   1.000
_cell.angle_alpha   90.00
_cell.angle_beta   90.00
_cell.angle_gamma   90.00
#
_symmetry.space_group_name_H-M   'P 1'
#
loop_
_entity.id
_entity.type
_entity.pdbx_description
1 polymer ?
#
loop_
_entity_poly.entity_id
_entity_poly.type
_entity_poly.pdbx_seq_one_letter_code
_entity_poly.pdbx_strand_id
1 'polypeptide(L)'
;SPEDDNYTEELMAVMASFREFGEALDAFIVDKGYKGDITDVKAKVAFIKSKFDQAGIQEYPRNMKKWFTDQVRIKDRQKDRRTIFQLCFAFELDVQESEAFCQKVCLQRGFDCHMIEEAVFYYAIKHHLSYNEAMDIIHQVPKPDQQPLDLKGDVLFTQTITKEIDRFQSS
;
A
#
# COMPACT_ATOMS: atom_id res chain seq x y z
N SER A 1 27.53 23.69 -22.56
CA SER A 1 26.60 24.75 -22.98
C SER A 1 25.51 24.94 -21.92
N PRO A 2 24.83 26.09 -21.91
CA PRO A 2 23.74 26.32 -20.96
C PRO A 2 22.63 25.27 -21.03
N GLU A 3 22.41 24.67 -22.19
CA GLU A 3 21.42 23.60 -22.37
C GLU A 3 21.86 22.30 -21.70
N ASP A 4 23.16 22.00 -21.71
CA ASP A 4 23.70 20.81 -21.04
C ASP A 4 23.61 20.96 -19.49
N ASP A 5 23.84 22.18 -18.98
CA ASP A 5 23.74 22.46 -17.55
C ASP A 5 22.30 22.31 -17.06
N ASN A 6 21.29 22.79 -17.81
CA ASN A 6 19.88 22.64 -17.51
C ASN A 6 19.46 21.17 -17.54
N TYR A 7 19.92 20.42 -18.53
CA TYR A 7 19.63 19.00 -18.65
C TYR A 7 20.19 18.22 -17.45
N THR A 8 21.40 18.55 -17.04
CA THR A 8 22.04 17.91 -15.87
C THR A 8 21.29 18.24 -14.59
N GLU A 9 20.86 19.49 -14.40
CA GLU A 9 20.07 19.89 -13.23
C GLU A 9 18.72 19.20 -13.20
N GLU A 10 18.02 19.11 -14.33
CA GLU A 10 16.76 18.39 -14.43
C GLU A 10 16.92 16.91 -14.14
N LEU A 11 17.99 16.29 -14.70
CA LEU A 11 18.29 14.89 -14.46
C LEU A 11 18.60 14.65 -12.97
N MET A 12 19.41 15.52 -12.36
CA MET A 12 19.74 15.42 -10.95
C MET A 12 18.51 15.61 -10.07
N ALA A 13 17.60 16.52 -10.43
CA ALA A 13 16.34 16.72 -9.71
C ALA A 13 15.45 15.48 -9.81
N VAL A 14 15.36 14.86 -11.00
CA VAL A 14 14.63 13.62 -11.22
C VAL A 14 15.27 12.50 -10.41
N MET A 15 16.59 12.36 -10.45
CA MET A 15 17.30 11.33 -9.66
C MET A 15 17.15 11.54 -8.15
N ALA A 16 17.16 12.80 -7.70
CA ALA A 16 16.97 13.12 -6.28
C ALA A 16 15.54 12.78 -5.83
N SER A 17 14.55 12.80 -6.73
CA SER A 17 13.18 12.37 -6.41
C SER A 17 13.06 10.84 -6.32
N PHE A 18 13.99 10.09 -6.90
CA PHE A 18 14.05 8.64 -6.81
C PHE A 18 14.81 8.21 -5.56
N ARG A 19 14.26 8.54 -4.41
CA ARG A 19 14.81 8.02 -3.15
C ARG A 19 14.72 6.49 -3.17
N GLU A 20 15.76 5.87 -2.65
CA GLU A 20 15.72 4.44 -2.43
C GLU A 20 14.57 4.09 -1.48
N PHE A 21 13.97 2.93 -1.68
CA PHE A 21 12.81 2.51 -0.89
C PHE A 21 13.10 2.59 0.62
N GLY A 22 14.28 2.14 1.05
CA GLY A 22 14.66 2.19 2.46
C GLY A 22 14.69 3.61 3.02
N GLU A 23 15.23 4.57 2.27
CA GLU A 23 15.27 5.98 2.69
C GLU A 23 13.86 6.58 2.74
N ALA A 24 13.05 6.30 1.72
CA ALA A 24 11.67 6.78 1.69
C ALA A 24 10.85 6.19 2.83
N LEU A 25 11.06 4.92 3.14
CA LEU A 25 10.40 4.24 4.24
C LEU A 25 10.88 4.78 5.59
N ASP A 26 12.18 5.09 5.73
CA ASP A 26 12.72 5.75 6.93
C ASP A 26 12.00 7.08 7.18
N ALA A 27 11.90 7.91 6.16
CA ALA A 27 11.21 9.20 6.28
C ALA A 27 9.74 9.02 6.65
N PHE A 28 9.10 8.01 6.07
CA PHE A 28 7.69 7.70 6.34
C PHE A 28 7.48 7.28 7.80
N ILE A 29 8.28 6.33 8.32
CA ILE A 29 8.11 5.86 9.69
C ILE A 29 8.44 6.93 10.71
N VAL A 30 9.42 7.80 10.44
CA VAL A 30 9.71 8.96 11.30
C VAL A 30 8.51 9.90 11.34
N ASP A 31 7.92 10.21 10.21
CA ASP A 31 6.69 11.01 10.13
C ASP A 31 5.54 10.37 10.92
N LYS A 32 5.50 9.05 10.97
CA LYS A 32 4.46 8.28 11.68
C LYS A 32 4.80 7.97 13.14
N GLY A 33 5.86 8.56 13.67
CA GLY A 33 6.14 8.52 15.10
C GLY A 33 7.30 7.63 15.54
N TYR A 34 8.10 7.11 14.61
CA TYR A 34 9.30 6.38 14.98
C TYR A 34 10.31 7.33 15.61
N LYS A 35 10.75 7.02 16.81
CA LYS A 35 11.67 7.85 17.61
C LYS A 35 12.99 7.17 17.93
N GLY A 36 13.19 5.96 17.42
CA GLY A 36 14.44 5.24 17.64
C GLY A 36 15.56 5.70 16.71
N ASP A 37 16.69 5.02 16.82
CA ASP A 37 17.83 5.25 15.94
C ASP A 37 17.47 4.85 14.51
N ILE A 38 17.61 5.78 13.56
CA ILE A 38 17.27 5.55 12.16
C ILE A 38 18.19 4.52 11.49
N THR A 39 19.34 4.25 12.08
CA THR A 39 20.27 3.22 11.59
C THR A 39 20.01 1.85 12.19
N ASP A 40 19.13 1.74 13.17
CA ASP A 40 18.81 0.48 13.83
C ASP A 40 17.69 -0.24 13.05
N VAL A 41 18.08 -1.13 12.16
CA VAL A 41 17.15 -1.89 11.31
C VAL A 41 16.19 -2.73 12.14
N LYS A 42 16.69 -3.37 13.18
CA LYS A 42 15.86 -4.23 14.06
C LYS A 42 14.77 -3.41 14.74
N ALA A 43 15.12 -2.21 15.24
CA ALA A 43 14.15 -1.31 15.87
C ALA A 43 13.11 -0.81 14.89
N LYS A 44 13.50 -0.48 13.65
CA LYS A 44 12.57 -0.05 12.61
C LYS A 44 11.58 -1.16 12.25
N VAL A 45 12.07 -2.38 12.09
CA VAL A 45 11.21 -3.55 11.82
C VAL A 45 10.24 -3.77 12.99
N ALA A 46 10.73 -3.68 14.23
CA ALA A 46 9.88 -3.83 15.43
C ALA A 46 8.79 -2.75 15.47
N PHE A 47 9.12 -1.54 15.08
CA PHE A 47 8.15 -0.44 15.00
C PHE A 47 7.02 -0.75 14.00
N ILE A 48 7.38 -1.23 12.80
CA ILE A 48 6.39 -1.61 11.78
C ILE A 48 5.52 -2.76 12.30
N LYS A 49 6.14 -3.78 12.90
CA LYS A 49 5.40 -4.90 13.51
C LYS A 49 4.41 -4.44 14.56
N SER A 50 4.79 -3.46 15.38
CA SER A 50 3.89 -2.91 16.40
C SER A 50 2.65 -2.27 15.76
N LYS A 51 2.80 -1.63 14.61
CA LYS A 51 1.67 -1.06 13.86
C LYS A 51 0.76 -2.15 13.30
N PHE A 52 1.33 -3.24 12.80
CA PHE A 52 0.57 -4.42 12.37
C PHE A 52 -0.23 -5.00 13.54
N ASP A 53 0.41 -5.16 14.70
CA ASP A 53 -0.25 -5.67 15.91
C ASP A 53 -1.43 -4.78 16.33
N GLN A 54 -1.23 -3.47 16.35
CA GLN A 54 -2.27 -2.50 16.69
C GLN A 54 -3.46 -2.55 15.73
N ALA A 55 -3.20 -2.82 14.45
CA ALA A 55 -4.24 -2.96 13.43
C ALA A 55 -4.87 -4.36 13.39
N GLY A 56 -4.40 -5.29 14.22
CA GLY A 56 -4.92 -6.65 14.25
C GLY A 56 -4.49 -7.52 13.07
N ILE A 57 -3.45 -7.10 12.35
CA ILE A 57 -2.91 -7.87 11.22
C ILE A 57 -1.91 -8.89 11.77
N GLN A 58 -2.27 -10.15 11.77
CA GLN A 58 -1.49 -11.20 12.44
C GLN A 58 -0.28 -11.67 11.63
N GLU A 59 -0.33 -11.53 10.31
CA GLU A 59 0.74 -11.97 9.43
C GLU A 59 1.63 -10.79 9.06
N TYR A 60 2.93 -10.91 9.38
CA TYR A 60 3.90 -9.87 9.02
C TYR A 60 4.45 -10.12 7.62
N PRO A 61 4.78 -9.05 6.87
CA PRO A 61 5.49 -9.20 5.61
C PRO A 61 6.82 -9.91 5.81
N ARG A 62 7.19 -10.75 4.87
CA ARG A 62 8.49 -11.42 4.89
C ARG A 62 9.60 -10.47 4.49
N ASN A 63 10.77 -10.66 5.06
CA ASN A 63 11.98 -9.95 4.65
C ASN A 63 11.92 -8.42 4.81
N MET A 64 11.16 -7.91 5.78
CA MET A 64 11.11 -6.46 6.06
C MET A 64 12.48 -5.86 6.30
N LYS A 65 13.39 -6.63 6.90
CA LYS A 65 14.76 -6.20 7.13
C LYS A 65 15.46 -5.80 5.83
N LYS A 66 15.20 -6.52 4.74
CA LYS A 66 15.81 -6.26 3.42
C LYS A 66 15.35 -4.93 2.81
N TRP A 67 14.20 -4.42 3.21
CA TRP A 67 13.77 -3.10 2.76
C TRP A 67 14.74 -2.02 3.17
N PHE A 68 15.41 -2.19 4.32
CA PHE A 68 16.35 -1.23 4.89
C PHE A 68 17.80 -1.55 4.57
N THR A 69 18.16 -2.82 4.40
CA THR A 69 19.56 -3.25 4.24
C THR A 69 19.97 -3.48 2.80
N ASP A 70 19.07 -4.05 1.99
CA ASP A 70 19.41 -4.53 0.64
C ASP A 70 18.76 -3.71 -0.45
N GLN A 71 18.10 -2.62 -0.10
CA GLN A 71 17.39 -1.73 -1.02
C GLN A 71 16.34 -2.47 -1.87
N VAL A 72 15.80 -3.55 -1.33
CA VAL A 72 14.77 -4.35 -2.01
C VAL A 72 13.44 -3.63 -1.92
N ARG A 73 12.88 -3.27 -3.06
CA ARG A 73 11.56 -2.65 -3.16
C ARG A 73 10.46 -3.71 -3.13
N ILE A 74 9.28 -3.29 -2.68
CA ILE A 74 8.07 -4.09 -2.87
C ILE A 74 7.73 -4.04 -4.35
N LYS A 75 7.60 -5.21 -4.98
CA LYS A 75 7.42 -5.30 -6.44
C LYS A 75 5.96 -5.04 -6.84
N ASP A 76 5.77 -4.60 -8.09
CA ASP A 76 4.43 -4.41 -8.66
C ASP A 76 3.88 -5.75 -9.15
N ARG A 77 3.56 -6.62 -8.19
CA ARG A 77 2.88 -7.90 -8.42
C ARG A 77 1.71 -7.98 -7.46
N GLN A 78 0.64 -8.67 -7.83
CA GLN A 78 -0.57 -8.76 -7.01
C GLN A 78 -0.26 -9.17 -5.56
N LYS A 79 0.57 -10.19 -5.38
CA LYS A 79 0.97 -10.69 -4.07
C LYS A 79 1.73 -9.64 -3.24
N ASP A 80 2.64 -8.92 -3.89
CA ASP A 80 3.49 -7.93 -3.23
C ASP A 80 2.72 -6.63 -2.97
N ARG A 81 1.80 -6.26 -3.86
CA ARG A 81 0.93 -5.10 -3.67
C ARG A 81 0.03 -5.25 -2.45
N ARG A 82 -0.38 -6.46 -2.11
CA ARG A 82 -1.12 -6.70 -0.85
C ARG A 82 -0.32 -6.19 0.36
N THR A 83 0.99 -6.40 0.37
CA THR A 83 1.87 -5.88 1.43
C THR A 83 1.82 -4.35 1.52
N ILE A 84 1.76 -3.66 0.39
CA ILE A 84 1.63 -2.19 0.37
C ILE A 84 0.36 -1.77 1.11
N PHE A 85 -0.77 -2.41 0.82
CA PHE A 85 -2.04 -2.06 1.45
C PHE A 85 -2.11 -2.50 2.91
N GLN A 86 -1.47 -3.61 3.28
CA GLN A 86 -1.31 -3.97 4.70
C GLN A 86 -0.59 -2.85 5.46
N LEU A 87 0.46 -2.26 4.88
CA LEU A 87 1.14 -1.11 5.47
C LEU A 87 0.20 0.09 5.61
N CYS A 88 -0.63 0.35 4.59
CA CYS A 88 -1.62 1.43 4.65
C CYS A 88 -2.60 1.23 5.81
N PHE A 89 -3.11 0.03 6.00
CA PHE A 89 -4.00 -0.28 7.14
C PHE A 89 -3.25 -0.22 8.48
N ALA A 90 -2.03 -0.75 8.53
CA ALA A 90 -1.24 -0.78 9.75
C ALA A 90 -0.95 0.63 10.28
N PHE A 91 -0.68 1.58 9.39
CA PHE A 91 -0.41 2.96 9.73
C PHE A 91 -1.66 3.84 9.72
N GLU A 92 -2.84 3.25 9.55
CA GLU A 92 -4.13 3.96 9.56
C GLU A 92 -4.19 5.12 8.57
N LEU A 93 -3.65 4.91 7.36
CA LEU A 93 -3.65 5.92 6.31
C LEU A 93 -5.04 6.08 5.72
N ASP A 94 -5.41 7.34 5.41
CA ASP A 94 -6.61 7.58 4.61
C ASP A 94 -6.35 7.30 3.13
N VAL A 95 -7.34 7.52 2.27
CA VAL A 95 -7.23 7.24 0.84
C VAL A 95 -6.10 8.07 0.21
N GLN A 96 -6.03 9.36 0.51
CA GLN A 96 -5.01 10.25 -0.06
C GLN A 96 -3.61 9.89 0.43
N GLU A 97 -3.46 9.60 1.71
CA GLU A 97 -2.21 9.16 2.29
C GLU A 97 -1.77 7.81 1.71
N SER A 98 -2.70 6.90 1.49
CA SER A 98 -2.42 5.60 0.87
C SER A 98 -1.95 5.75 -0.57
N GLU A 99 -2.61 6.61 -1.35
CA GLU A 99 -2.18 6.94 -2.71
C GLU A 99 -0.76 7.53 -2.71
N ALA A 100 -0.51 8.48 -1.81
CA ALA A 100 0.81 9.08 -1.66
C ALA A 100 1.88 8.06 -1.26
N PHE A 101 1.54 7.13 -0.36
CA PHE A 101 2.43 6.05 0.04
C PHE A 101 2.81 5.17 -1.16
N CYS A 102 1.83 4.76 -1.95
CA CYS A 102 2.08 3.98 -3.16
C CYS A 102 3.02 4.72 -4.13
N GLN A 103 2.75 5.99 -4.38
CA GLN A 103 3.46 6.76 -5.40
C GLN A 103 4.83 7.25 -4.94
N LYS A 104 4.92 7.77 -3.73
CA LYS A 104 6.13 8.44 -3.24
C LYS A 104 7.09 7.53 -2.50
N VAL A 105 6.58 6.54 -1.78
CA VAL A 105 7.42 5.60 -1.03
C VAL A 105 7.70 4.35 -1.85
N CYS A 106 6.65 3.74 -2.41
CA CYS A 106 6.77 2.50 -3.17
C CYS A 106 7.08 2.72 -4.65
N LEU A 107 6.96 3.95 -5.15
CA LEU A 107 7.15 4.32 -6.55
C LEU A 107 6.32 3.47 -7.51
N GLN A 108 5.05 3.27 -7.14
CA GLN A 108 4.09 2.52 -7.92
C GLN A 108 2.81 3.33 -8.09
N ARG A 109 1.91 2.83 -8.93
CA ARG A 109 0.57 3.40 -9.05
C ARG A 109 -0.18 3.26 -7.73
N GLY A 110 -1.20 4.11 -7.53
CA GLY A 110 -2.12 3.99 -6.42
C GLY A 110 -3.08 2.80 -6.58
N PHE A 111 -4.29 2.93 -6.05
CA PHE A 111 -5.30 1.87 -6.14
C PHE A 111 -5.66 1.57 -7.59
N ASP A 112 -5.68 0.29 -7.93
CA ASP A 112 -6.24 -0.19 -9.19
C ASP A 112 -7.60 -0.81 -8.91
N CYS A 113 -8.66 -0.01 -9.09
CA CYS A 113 -10.03 -0.45 -8.81
C CYS A 113 -10.59 -1.42 -9.86
N HIS A 114 -9.82 -1.75 -10.89
CA HIS A 114 -10.15 -2.86 -11.79
C HIS A 114 -9.78 -4.21 -11.17
N MET A 115 -8.93 -4.22 -10.15
CA MET A 115 -8.63 -5.41 -9.37
C MET A 115 -9.54 -5.45 -8.14
N ILE A 116 -10.18 -6.61 -7.94
CA ILE A 116 -11.15 -6.81 -6.86
C ILE A 116 -10.55 -6.48 -5.51
N GLU A 117 -9.39 -7.04 -5.22
CA GLU A 117 -8.72 -6.89 -3.95
C GLU A 117 -8.43 -5.42 -3.65
N GLU A 118 -7.89 -4.70 -4.62
CA GLU A 118 -7.56 -3.29 -4.45
C GLU A 118 -8.80 -2.40 -4.38
N ALA A 119 -9.85 -2.74 -5.11
CA ALA A 119 -11.13 -2.05 -5.00
C ALA A 119 -11.72 -2.20 -3.59
N VAL A 120 -11.63 -3.40 -2.99
CA VAL A 120 -12.07 -3.64 -1.62
C VAL A 120 -11.22 -2.86 -0.63
N PHE A 121 -9.91 -2.86 -0.80
CA PHE A 121 -9.01 -2.08 0.08
C PHE A 121 -9.33 -0.58 0.01
N TYR A 122 -9.59 -0.05 -1.18
CA TYR A 122 -10.00 1.34 -1.36
C TYR A 122 -11.27 1.65 -0.54
N TYR A 123 -12.31 0.84 -0.71
CA TYR A 123 -13.57 1.05 0.01
C TYR A 123 -13.39 0.88 1.52
N ALA A 124 -12.62 -0.10 1.95
CA ALA A 124 -12.37 -0.34 3.36
C ALA A 124 -11.65 0.85 4.02
N ILE A 125 -10.62 1.37 3.38
CA ILE A 125 -9.91 2.55 3.88
C ILE A 125 -10.82 3.76 3.90
N LYS A 126 -11.58 3.97 2.83
CA LYS A 126 -12.52 5.10 2.72
C LYS A 126 -13.57 5.09 3.83
N HIS A 127 -14.03 3.91 4.23
CA HIS A 127 -15.10 3.73 5.21
C HIS A 127 -14.58 3.33 6.60
N HIS A 128 -13.29 3.43 6.83
CA HIS A 128 -12.64 3.14 8.13
C HIS A 128 -12.84 1.69 8.61
N LEU A 129 -12.92 0.76 7.68
CA LEU A 129 -12.90 -0.67 7.98
C LEU A 129 -11.47 -1.14 8.23
N SER A 130 -11.33 -2.24 8.99
CA SER A 130 -10.03 -2.84 9.23
C SER A 130 -9.55 -3.69 8.06
N TYR A 131 -8.26 -4.03 8.06
CA TYR A 131 -7.71 -4.98 7.09
C TYR A 131 -8.43 -6.33 7.14
N ASN A 132 -8.70 -6.83 8.36
CA ASN A 132 -9.37 -8.12 8.54
C ASN A 132 -10.80 -8.09 7.99
N GLU A 133 -11.51 -6.98 8.19
CA GLU A 133 -12.84 -6.80 7.60
C GLU A 133 -12.76 -6.75 6.07
N ALA A 134 -11.76 -6.07 5.52
CA ALA A 134 -11.54 -6.04 4.07
C ALA A 134 -11.26 -7.45 3.52
N MET A 135 -10.44 -8.23 4.20
CA MET A 135 -10.12 -9.59 3.78
C MET A 135 -11.35 -10.50 3.87
N ASP A 136 -12.22 -10.32 4.88
CA ASP A 136 -13.48 -11.04 4.97
C ASP A 136 -14.37 -10.75 3.75
N ILE A 137 -14.45 -9.48 3.36
CA ILE A 137 -15.19 -9.10 2.15
C ILE A 137 -14.62 -9.79 0.91
N ILE A 138 -13.30 -9.75 0.76
CA ILE A 138 -12.60 -10.36 -0.39
C ILE A 138 -12.91 -11.86 -0.46
N HIS A 139 -12.89 -12.56 0.67
CA HIS A 139 -13.16 -13.99 0.71
C HIS A 139 -14.61 -14.34 0.41
N GLN A 140 -15.55 -13.43 0.65
CA GLN A 140 -16.97 -13.64 0.38
C GLN A 140 -17.37 -13.31 -1.05
N VAL A 141 -16.60 -12.50 -1.74
CA VAL A 141 -16.88 -12.15 -3.13
C VAL A 141 -16.59 -13.37 -4.00
N PRO A 142 -17.58 -13.84 -4.81
CA PRO A 142 -17.35 -14.94 -5.73
C PRO A 142 -16.22 -14.56 -6.69
N LYS A 143 -15.21 -15.43 -6.80
CA LYS A 143 -14.19 -15.22 -7.82
C LYS A 143 -14.88 -15.31 -9.17
N PRO A 144 -14.77 -14.28 -10.02
CA PRO A 144 -15.26 -14.44 -11.38
C PRO A 144 -14.51 -15.60 -11.99
N ASP A 145 -15.25 -16.54 -12.58
CA ASP A 145 -14.65 -17.53 -13.45
C ASP A 145 -13.69 -16.80 -14.39
N GLN A 146 -12.55 -17.41 -14.66
CA GLN A 146 -11.41 -16.84 -15.36
C GLN A 146 -11.73 -16.31 -16.78
N GLN A 147 -12.93 -15.83 -17.01
CA GLN A 147 -13.33 -15.22 -18.27
C GLN A 147 -13.00 -13.73 -18.26
N PRO A 148 -12.56 -13.16 -19.39
CA PRO A 148 -12.36 -11.73 -19.45
C PRO A 148 -13.66 -11.03 -19.12
N LEU A 149 -13.62 -10.20 -18.06
CA LEU A 149 -14.77 -9.43 -17.63
C LEU A 149 -15.14 -8.43 -18.74
N ASP A 150 -16.36 -8.53 -19.24
CA ASP A 150 -16.90 -7.46 -20.06
C ASP A 150 -17.30 -6.29 -19.17
N LEU A 151 -17.65 -5.14 -19.77
CA LEU A 151 -18.05 -3.95 -19.01
C LEU A 151 -19.25 -4.20 -18.07
N LYS A 152 -20.12 -5.15 -18.41
CA LYS A 152 -21.24 -5.52 -17.55
C LYS A 152 -20.79 -6.31 -16.35
N GLY A 153 -19.80 -7.21 -16.51
CA GLY A 153 -19.19 -7.94 -15.42
C GLY A 153 -18.55 -7.01 -14.41
N ASP A 154 -17.80 -6.01 -14.85
CA ASP A 154 -17.17 -5.02 -14.00
C ASP A 154 -18.20 -4.21 -13.19
N VAL A 155 -19.29 -3.78 -13.83
CA VAL A 155 -20.37 -3.03 -13.15
C VAL A 155 -21.05 -3.88 -12.10
N LEU A 156 -21.40 -5.13 -12.42
CA LEU A 156 -22.01 -6.08 -11.48
C LEU A 156 -21.06 -6.36 -10.31
N PHE A 157 -19.79 -6.45 -10.59
CA PHE A 157 -18.75 -6.69 -9.61
C PHE A 157 -18.65 -5.55 -8.61
N THR A 158 -18.59 -4.31 -9.10
CA THR A 158 -18.58 -3.10 -8.27
C THR A 158 -19.83 -3.01 -7.41
N GLN A 159 -21.00 -3.35 -7.96
CA GLN A 159 -22.25 -3.35 -7.21
C GLN A 159 -22.25 -4.41 -6.11
N THR A 160 -21.70 -5.59 -6.36
CA THR A 160 -21.60 -6.66 -5.36
C THR A 160 -20.70 -6.25 -4.21
N ILE A 161 -19.54 -5.66 -4.51
CA ILE A 161 -18.61 -5.15 -3.49
C ILE A 161 -19.27 -4.05 -2.67
N THR A 162 -19.96 -3.13 -3.31
CA THR A 162 -20.67 -2.04 -2.63
C THR A 162 -21.73 -2.57 -1.69
N LYS A 163 -22.51 -3.57 -2.12
CA LYS A 163 -23.53 -4.22 -1.27
C LYS A 163 -22.92 -4.89 -0.06
N GLU A 164 -21.80 -5.60 -0.21
CA GLU A 164 -21.14 -6.27 0.91
C GLU A 164 -20.61 -5.25 1.91
N ILE A 165 -20.03 -4.14 1.44
CA ILE A 165 -19.53 -3.06 2.30
C ILE A 165 -20.70 -2.40 3.04
N ASP A 166 -21.80 -2.10 2.36
CA ASP A 166 -23.01 -1.52 2.97
C ASP A 166 -23.57 -2.44 4.06
N ARG A 167 -23.56 -3.75 3.82
CA ARG A 167 -23.98 -4.77 4.78
C ARG A 167 -23.12 -4.74 6.05
N PHE A 168 -21.79 -4.57 5.93
CA PHE A 168 -20.89 -4.44 7.07
C PHE A 168 -21.13 -3.15 7.86
N GLN A 169 -21.50 -2.06 7.20
CA GLN A 169 -21.74 -0.77 7.86
C GLN A 169 -23.11 -0.72 8.58
N SER A 170 -24.07 -1.51 8.14
CA SER A 170 -25.44 -1.50 8.70
C SER A 170 -25.63 -2.45 9.88
N SER A 171 -24.62 -3.23 10.23
CA SER A 171 -24.71 -4.20 11.34
C SER A 171 -24.22 -3.64 12.67
#